data_61f9625296cf55bb59e4ccc3df67ff44
#
_entry.id   61f9625296cf55bb59e4ccc3df67ff44
#
_cell.length_a   1.000
_cell.length_b   1.000
_cell.length_c   1.000
_cell.angle_alpha   90.00
_cell.angle_beta   90.00
_cell.angle_gamma   90.00
#
_symmetry.space_group_name_H-M   'P 1'
#
loop_
_entity.id
_entity.type
_entity.pdbx_description
1 polymer ?
#
loop_
_entity_poly.entity_id
_entity_poly.type
_entity_poly.pdbx_seq_one_letter_code
_entity_poly.pdbx_strand_id
1 'polypeptide(L)'
;IKDILETSELTFDEVKSSLKLIESLGKESMCSGFSLEDFKFLKSIGIKNLKVASMDFNNILIHKFLSKLNKEYKIFISTGMCSLEEINLVLEIYKQSSCKIILLHCTSSYPLPYEDVNLNVLSRFNQCLPRHITFGYSDHTIDNRTPIAALHYGISYIEKHFTLDKNMRGPDHFQSMTKDELKELIRELEIHNT
;
A
#
# COMPACT_ATOMS: atom_id res chain seq x y z
N ILE A 1 14.47 -16.27 7.93
CA ILE A 1 13.84 -15.35 6.94
C ILE A 1 13.88 -16.03 5.56
N LYS A 2 15.02 -16.46 5.04
CA LYS A 2 15.14 -17.10 3.72
C LYS A 2 14.15 -18.26 3.54
N ASP A 3 14.10 -19.18 4.48
CA ASP A 3 13.20 -20.35 4.43
C ASP A 3 11.71 -19.95 4.41
N ILE A 4 11.35 -18.83 5.08
CA ILE A 4 9.97 -18.31 5.07
C ILE A 4 9.65 -17.72 3.71
N LEU A 5 10.55 -16.94 3.13
CA LEU A 5 10.35 -16.36 1.80
C LEU A 5 10.22 -17.44 0.73
N GLU A 6 11.12 -18.44 0.72
CA GLU A 6 11.08 -19.55 -0.24
C GLU A 6 9.81 -20.40 -0.14
N THR A 7 9.22 -20.53 1.06
CA THR A 7 7.96 -21.28 1.26
C THR A 7 6.70 -20.45 0.99
N SER A 8 6.83 -19.13 0.91
CA SER A 8 5.69 -18.19 0.71
C SER A 8 5.68 -17.58 -0.69
N GLU A 9 6.72 -17.81 -1.48
CA GLU A 9 6.81 -17.30 -2.84
C GLU A 9 5.74 -17.93 -3.73
N LEU A 10 4.96 -17.08 -4.41
CA LEU A 10 3.97 -17.51 -5.38
C LEU A 10 4.58 -17.49 -6.79
N THR A 11 4.29 -18.52 -7.56
CA THR A 11 4.57 -18.51 -9.00
C THR A 11 3.73 -17.47 -9.72
N PHE A 12 4.15 -17.03 -10.89
CA PHE A 12 3.39 -16.09 -11.72
C PHE A 12 1.98 -16.60 -12.06
N ASP A 13 1.79 -17.92 -12.21
CA ASP A 13 0.48 -18.51 -12.48
C ASP A 13 -0.42 -18.47 -11.24
N GLU A 14 0.12 -18.68 -10.04
CA GLU A 14 -0.61 -18.56 -8.78
C GLU A 14 -1.00 -17.10 -8.52
N VAL A 15 -0.09 -16.14 -8.73
CA VAL A 15 -0.40 -14.71 -8.66
C VAL A 15 -1.53 -14.36 -9.60
N LYS A 16 -1.44 -14.75 -10.87
CA LYS A 16 -2.46 -14.51 -11.89
C LYS A 16 -3.83 -15.09 -11.51
N SER A 17 -3.83 -16.32 -10.98
CA SER A 17 -5.04 -17.01 -10.55
C SER A 17 -5.69 -16.33 -9.36
N SER A 18 -4.90 -15.91 -8.36
CA SER A 18 -5.35 -15.19 -7.18
C SER A 18 -5.97 -13.83 -7.54
N LEU A 19 -5.31 -13.07 -8.41
CA LEU A 19 -5.81 -11.76 -8.86
C LEU A 19 -7.11 -11.89 -9.63
N LYS A 20 -7.25 -12.89 -10.51
CA LYS A 20 -8.51 -13.19 -11.22
C LYS A 20 -9.64 -13.59 -10.26
N LEU A 21 -9.33 -14.35 -9.22
CA LEU A 21 -10.31 -14.70 -8.19
C LEU A 21 -10.84 -13.44 -7.48
N ILE A 22 -9.96 -12.51 -7.09
CA ILE A 22 -10.34 -11.23 -6.47
C ILE A 22 -11.31 -10.46 -7.38
N GLU A 23 -10.99 -10.34 -8.68
CA GLU A 23 -11.82 -9.65 -9.66
C GLU A 23 -13.17 -10.35 -9.88
N SER A 24 -13.18 -11.69 -9.91
CA SER A 24 -14.43 -12.47 -10.02
C SER A 24 -15.39 -12.26 -8.85
N LEU A 25 -14.87 -11.85 -7.69
CA LEU A 25 -15.63 -11.48 -6.50
C LEU A 25 -16.08 -10.01 -6.50
N GLY A 26 -15.90 -9.30 -7.63
CA GLY A 26 -16.26 -7.88 -7.78
C GLY A 26 -15.39 -6.92 -6.98
N LYS A 27 -14.14 -7.32 -6.66
CA LYS A 27 -13.16 -6.47 -5.97
C LYS A 27 -12.06 -6.02 -6.93
N GLU A 28 -11.52 -4.82 -6.70
CA GLU A 28 -10.33 -4.38 -7.42
C GLU A 28 -9.10 -5.15 -6.92
N SER A 29 -8.36 -5.76 -7.84
CA SER A 29 -7.10 -6.42 -7.51
C SER A 29 -5.96 -5.40 -7.42
N MET A 30 -5.03 -5.63 -6.48
CA MET A 30 -3.78 -4.87 -6.36
C MET A 30 -2.65 -5.86 -6.07
N CYS A 31 -1.46 -5.58 -6.60
CA CYS A 31 -0.30 -6.41 -6.30
C CYS A 31 0.95 -5.55 -6.12
N SER A 32 1.79 -5.93 -5.15
CA SER A 32 3.15 -5.38 -5.01
C SER A 32 4.09 -6.06 -5.99
N GLY A 33 4.96 -5.27 -6.62
CA GLY A 33 6.13 -5.77 -7.34
C GLY A 33 7.40 -5.40 -6.59
N PHE A 34 8.38 -6.27 -6.60
CA PHE A 34 9.69 -6.09 -5.95
C PHE A 34 10.84 -6.03 -6.95
N SER A 35 10.52 -6.20 -8.24
CA SER A 35 11.45 -6.07 -9.36
C SER A 35 10.79 -5.41 -10.56
N LEU A 36 11.62 -4.94 -11.51
CA LEU A 36 11.10 -4.42 -12.78
C LEU A 36 10.35 -5.49 -13.58
N GLU A 37 10.78 -6.74 -13.47
CA GLU A 37 10.17 -7.91 -14.11
C GLU A 37 8.78 -8.16 -13.56
N ASP A 38 8.57 -8.06 -12.25
CA ASP A 38 7.24 -8.21 -11.63
C ASP A 38 6.28 -7.15 -12.16
N PHE A 39 6.70 -5.89 -12.23
CA PHE A 39 5.84 -4.82 -12.77
C PHE A 39 5.52 -5.00 -14.26
N LYS A 40 6.47 -5.51 -15.07
CA LYS A 40 6.20 -5.87 -16.46
C LYS A 40 5.20 -7.01 -16.55
N PHE A 41 5.35 -8.04 -15.71
CA PHE A 41 4.41 -9.16 -15.63
C PHE A 41 3.02 -8.68 -15.23
N LEU A 42 2.87 -7.95 -14.11
CA LEU A 42 1.60 -7.41 -13.63
C LEU A 42 0.89 -6.57 -14.70
N LYS A 43 1.65 -5.71 -15.40
CA LYS A 43 1.13 -4.98 -16.56
C LYS A 43 0.64 -5.90 -17.67
N SER A 44 1.40 -6.96 -17.99
CA SER A 44 1.06 -7.90 -19.07
C SER A 44 -0.24 -8.67 -18.83
N ILE A 45 -0.55 -8.97 -17.57
CA ILE A 45 -1.80 -9.62 -17.17
C ILE A 45 -2.96 -8.65 -16.88
N GLY A 46 -2.76 -7.33 -17.09
CA GLY A 46 -3.79 -6.30 -17.03
C GLY A 46 -4.08 -5.67 -15.69
N ILE A 47 -3.27 -5.96 -14.65
CA ILE A 47 -3.45 -5.37 -13.31
C ILE A 47 -3.20 -3.86 -13.37
N LYS A 48 -4.14 -3.08 -12.85
CA LYS A 48 -4.15 -1.61 -12.90
C LYS A 48 -3.74 -0.95 -11.57
N ASN A 49 -3.90 -1.64 -10.45
CA ASN A 49 -3.46 -1.13 -9.15
C ASN A 49 -2.12 -1.80 -8.81
N LEU A 50 -1.05 -1.01 -8.86
CA LEU A 50 0.33 -1.46 -8.64
C LEU A 50 0.89 -0.83 -7.37
N LYS A 51 1.54 -1.65 -6.53
CA LYS A 51 2.11 -1.19 -5.25
C LYS A 51 3.63 -1.23 -5.28
N VAL A 52 4.25 -0.14 -4.87
CA VAL A 52 5.68 -0.05 -4.53
C VAL A 52 5.80 -0.07 -3.02
N ALA A 53 6.43 -1.10 -2.47
CA ALA A 53 6.68 -1.22 -1.04
C ALA A 53 7.74 -0.21 -0.57
N SER A 54 7.76 0.12 0.73
CA SER A 54 8.71 1.08 1.31
C SER A 54 10.17 0.71 1.03
N MET A 55 10.51 -0.57 1.03
CA MET A 55 11.86 -1.05 0.75
C MET A 55 12.34 -0.77 -0.68
N ASP A 56 11.42 -0.61 -1.63
CA ASP A 56 11.70 -0.32 -3.04
C ASP A 56 11.47 1.15 -3.41
N PHE A 57 11.19 2.01 -2.42
CA PHE A 57 10.89 3.42 -2.64
C PHE A 57 12.00 4.12 -3.45
N ASN A 58 13.26 3.82 -3.18
CA ASN A 58 14.40 4.42 -3.87
C ASN A 58 14.80 3.71 -5.19
N ASN A 59 14.01 2.74 -5.66
CA ASN A 59 14.27 2.05 -6.91
C ASN A 59 13.83 2.87 -8.13
N ILE A 60 14.69 3.77 -8.57
CA ILE A 60 14.43 4.70 -9.66
C ILE A 60 14.03 4.02 -10.99
N LEU A 61 14.53 2.81 -11.25
CA LEU A 61 14.18 2.07 -12.48
C LEU A 61 12.69 1.68 -12.47
N ILE A 62 12.18 1.22 -11.33
CA ILE A 62 10.76 0.92 -11.15
C ILE A 62 9.93 2.19 -11.39
N HIS A 63 10.25 3.29 -10.72
CA HIS A 63 9.51 4.54 -10.86
C HIS A 63 9.52 5.08 -12.30
N LYS A 64 10.66 5.03 -13.00
CA LYS A 64 10.75 5.42 -14.42
C LYS A 64 9.90 4.53 -15.34
N PHE A 65 9.73 3.27 -15.02
CA PHE A 65 8.84 2.38 -15.75
C PHE A 65 7.36 2.72 -15.47
N LEU A 66 7.00 2.84 -14.20
CA LEU A 66 5.63 3.11 -13.76
C LEU A 66 5.14 4.48 -14.23
N SER A 67 6.00 5.50 -14.23
CA SER A 67 5.64 6.86 -14.68
C SER A 67 5.22 6.95 -16.15
N LYS A 68 5.55 5.95 -16.98
CA LYS A 68 5.14 5.86 -18.39
C LYS A 68 3.78 5.18 -18.59
N LEU A 69 3.15 4.72 -17.52
CA LEU A 69 1.82 4.12 -17.60
C LEU A 69 0.74 5.20 -17.78
N ASN A 70 -0.40 4.80 -18.33
CA ASN A 70 -1.50 5.71 -18.63
C ASN A 70 -2.44 5.95 -17.43
N LYS A 71 -3.45 6.80 -17.61
CA LYS A 71 -4.43 7.21 -16.60
C LYS A 71 -5.29 6.09 -16.00
N GLU A 72 -5.27 4.89 -16.58
CA GLU A 72 -6.00 3.72 -16.05
C GLU A 72 -5.27 3.10 -14.85
N TYR A 73 -3.97 3.38 -14.68
CA TYR A 73 -3.17 2.82 -13.60
C TYR A 73 -3.23 3.70 -12.35
N LYS A 74 -3.31 3.03 -11.20
CA LYS A 74 -3.12 3.60 -9.87
C LYS A 74 -1.81 3.04 -9.30
N ILE A 75 -0.90 3.92 -8.92
CA ILE A 75 0.40 3.55 -8.35
C ILE A 75 0.39 3.93 -6.89
N PHE A 76 0.36 2.94 -6.02
CA PHE A 76 0.44 3.08 -4.57
C PHE A 76 1.90 3.01 -4.15
N ILE A 77 2.39 3.99 -3.42
CA ILE A 77 3.80 4.11 -3.02
C ILE A 77 3.85 4.32 -1.52
N SER A 78 4.36 3.34 -0.78
CA SER A 78 4.59 3.48 0.66
C SER A 78 5.87 4.22 0.95
N THR A 79 5.84 5.15 1.92
CA THR A 79 6.92 6.09 2.24
C THR A 79 7.65 5.76 3.55
N GLY A 80 7.56 4.53 4.03
CA GLY A 80 8.32 4.10 5.21
C GLY A 80 9.83 4.25 4.99
N MET A 81 10.53 4.73 6.02
CA MET A 81 11.98 4.96 6.00
C MET A 81 12.46 6.06 5.02
N CYS A 82 11.55 6.87 4.47
CA CYS A 82 11.88 7.91 3.50
C CYS A 82 11.83 9.29 4.11
N SER A 83 12.77 10.16 3.70
CA SER A 83 12.73 11.59 3.98
C SER A 83 11.78 12.34 3.03
N LEU A 84 11.38 13.55 3.39
CA LEU A 84 10.58 14.41 2.49
C LEU A 84 11.33 14.77 1.21
N GLU A 85 12.65 14.90 1.28
CA GLU A 85 13.51 15.18 0.13
C GLU A 85 13.47 14.01 -0.85
N GLU A 86 13.58 12.78 -0.38
CA GLU A 86 13.48 11.56 -1.20
C GLU A 86 12.09 11.44 -1.83
N ILE A 87 11.02 11.73 -1.08
CA ILE A 87 9.65 11.75 -1.60
C ILE A 87 9.53 12.74 -2.75
N ASN A 88 10.04 13.96 -2.61
CA ASN A 88 10.00 14.96 -3.65
C ASN A 88 10.78 14.54 -4.89
N LEU A 89 11.96 13.92 -4.73
CA LEU A 89 12.76 13.40 -5.86
C LEU A 89 12.01 12.33 -6.65
N VAL A 90 11.32 11.41 -5.96
CA VAL A 90 10.51 10.40 -6.62
C VAL A 90 9.29 11.03 -7.32
N LEU A 91 8.61 12.00 -6.70
CA LEU A 91 7.46 12.69 -7.29
C LEU A 91 7.83 13.47 -8.56
N GLU A 92 9.04 14.02 -8.66
CA GLU A 92 9.51 14.66 -9.91
C GLU A 92 9.52 13.68 -11.10
N ILE A 93 9.77 12.38 -10.88
CA ILE A 93 9.70 11.37 -11.95
C ILE A 93 8.27 11.24 -12.49
N TYR A 94 7.26 11.46 -11.64
CA TYR A 94 5.84 11.36 -12.00
C TYR A 94 5.20 12.68 -12.46
N LYS A 95 5.95 13.78 -12.49
CA LYS A 95 5.42 15.11 -12.79
C LYS A 95 4.67 15.22 -14.14
N GLN A 96 5.09 14.44 -15.13
CA GLN A 96 4.45 14.39 -16.45
C GLN A 96 3.67 13.08 -16.68
N SER A 97 3.54 12.26 -15.64
CA SER A 97 2.80 11.01 -15.74
C SER A 97 1.31 11.26 -15.77
N SER A 98 0.59 10.44 -16.54
CA SER A 98 -0.88 10.44 -16.54
C SER A 98 -1.49 9.43 -15.58
N CYS A 99 -0.71 8.52 -15.00
CA CYS A 99 -1.21 7.58 -13.99
C CYS A 99 -1.57 8.30 -12.66
N LYS A 100 -2.46 7.69 -11.89
CA LYS A 100 -2.83 8.21 -10.57
C LYS A 100 -1.80 7.78 -9.53
N ILE A 101 -1.25 8.73 -8.79
CA ILE A 101 -0.27 8.47 -7.73
C ILE A 101 -0.95 8.57 -6.37
N ILE A 102 -0.78 7.55 -5.55
CA ILE A 102 -1.25 7.47 -4.17
C ILE A 102 -0.04 7.26 -3.26
N LEU A 103 0.28 8.25 -2.44
CA LEU A 103 1.30 8.11 -1.41
C LEU A 103 0.69 7.55 -0.13
N LEU A 104 1.29 6.52 0.45
CA LEU A 104 0.85 5.96 1.72
C LEU A 104 1.89 6.32 2.80
N HIS A 105 1.47 7.15 3.79
CA HIS A 105 2.25 7.27 5.00
C HIS A 105 2.37 5.90 5.66
N CYS A 106 3.58 5.53 6.04
CA CYS A 106 3.88 4.21 6.58
C CYS A 106 5.07 4.32 7.53
N THR A 107 5.02 3.63 8.65
CA THR A 107 6.18 3.41 9.53
C THR A 107 6.54 1.92 9.47
N SER A 108 7.77 1.61 9.06
CA SER A 108 8.24 0.23 8.84
C SER A 108 8.66 -0.42 10.17
N SER A 109 7.69 -0.63 11.06
CA SER A 109 7.83 -1.37 12.33
C SER A 109 6.66 -2.34 12.47
N TYR A 110 6.89 -3.60 12.86
CA TYR A 110 5.94 -4.70 12.84
C TYR A 110 5.96 -5.52 14.12
N PRO A 111 5.01 -5.34 15.06
CA PRO A 111 3.96 -4.33 15.07
C PRO A 111 4.48 -2.92 15.33
N LEU A 112 3.70 -1.91 14.94
CA LEU A 112 4.04 -0.51 15.15
C LEU A 112 3.55 -0.05 16.54
N PRO A 113 4.43 0.42 17.43
CA PRO A 113 4.03 1.09 18.67
C PRO A 113 3.28 2.39 18.40
N TYR A 114 2.31 2.76 19.26
CA TYR A 114 1.49 3.96 19.03
C TYR A 114 2.29 5.26 19.08
N GLU A 115 3.34 5.33 19.87
CA GLU A 115 4.26 6.47 19.98
C GLU A 115 4.99 6.77 18.66
N ASP A 116 5.16 5.78 17.80
CA ASP A 116 5.88 5.88 16.53
C ASP A 116 4.96 6.05 15.31
N VAL A 117 3.64 6.09 15.50
CA VAL A 117 2.64 6.18 14.41
C VAL A 117 2.77 7.47 13.59
N ASN A 118 3.04 8.59 14.24
CA ASN A 118 3.31 9.90 13.64
C ASN A 118 2.30 10.34 12.55
N LEU A 119 0.99 10.31 12.83
CA LEU A 119 -0.05 10.73 11.89
C LEU A 119 0.07 12.19 11.42
N ASN A 120 0.85 13.02 12.12
CA ASN A 120 1.11 14.40 11.70
C ASN A 120 1.80 14.50 10.32
N VAL A 121 2.44 13.43 9.84
CA VAL A 121 2.96 13.35 8.47
C VAL A 121 1.84 13.53 7.45
N LEU A 122 0.64 13.03 7.72
CA LEU A 122 -0.53 13.20 6.86
C LEU A 122 -0.96 14.68 6.73
N SER A 123 -0.84 15.46 7.81
CA SER A 123 -1.01 16.93 7.73
C SER A 123 0.03 17.57 6.80
N ARG A 124 1.28 17.12 6.85
CA ARG A 124 2.32 17.60 5.94
C ARG A 124 2.02 17.21 4.49
N PHE A 125 1.55 16.00 4.24
CA PHE A 125 1.12 15.57 2.91
C PHE A 125 0.02 16.49 2.38
N ASN A 126 -1.00 16.79 3.17
CA ASN A 126 -2.09 17.67 2.77
C ASN A 126 -1.61 19.09 2.42
N GLN A 127 -0.58 19.59 3.12
CA GLN A 127 -0.04 20.94 2.91
C GLN A 127 0.95 21.03 1.75
N CYS A 128 1.79 20.00 1.55
CA CYS A 128 3.00 20.08 0.70
C CYS A 128 2.85 19.31 -0.62
N LEU A 129 1.97 18.29 -0.70
CA LEU A 129 1.84 17.51 -1.93
C LEU A 129 1.10 18.30 -3.02
N PRO A 130 1.49 18.10 -4.29
CA PRO A 130 0.70 18.60 -5.41
C PRO A 130 -0.73 18.09 -5.36
N ARG A 131 -1.71 18.93 -5.70
CA ARG A 131 -3.16 18.60 -5.60
C ARG A 131 -3.61 17.37 -6.39
N HIS A 132 -2.85 16.96 -7.38
CA HIS A 132 -3.15 15.75 -8.18
C HIS A 132 -2.61 14.46 -7.54
N ILE A 133 -1.83 14.55 -6.47
CA ILE A 133 -1.36 13.40 -5.69
C ILE A 133 -2.37 13.12 -4.59
N THR A 134 -2.89 11.90 -4.57
CA THR A 134 -3.74 11.41 -3.50
C THR A 134 -2.86 10.79 -2.42
N PHE A 135 -3.32 10.79 -1.17
CA PHE A 135 -2.56 10.14 -0.10
C PHE A 135 -3.46 9.29 0.80
N GLY A 136 -2.83 8.39 1.53
CA GLY A 136 -3.46 7.44 2.43
C GLY A 136 -2.51 7.02 3.56
N TYR A 137 -2.92 6.01 4.29
CA TYR A 137 -2.21 5.48 5.43
C TYR A 137 -2.05 3.96 5.32
N SER A 138 -0.82 3.47 5.43
CA SER A 138 -0.47 2.05 5.54
C SER A 138 -0.15 1.77 7.01
N ASP A 139 -1.06 1.07 7.69
CA ASP A 139 -1.04 0.87 9.14
C ASP A 139 -0.45 -0.49 9.53
N HIS A 140 0.47 -0.46 10.51
CA HIS A 140 1.10 -1.65 11.09
C HIS A 140 0.81 -1.78 12.60
N THR A 141 -0.11 -0.99 13.15
CA THR A 141 -0.57 -1.16 14.53
C THR A 141 -1.47 -2.39 14.66
N ILE A 142 -1.63 -2.89 15.88
CA ILE A 142 -2.35 -4.15 16.14
C ILE A 142 -3.87 -4.04 16.08
N ASP A 143 -4.44 -2.82 16.08
CA ASP A 143 -5.90 -2.58 16.10
C ASP A 143 -6.34 -1.48 15.12
N ASN A 144 -7.60 -1.05 15.21
CA ASN A 144 -8.22 -0.12 14.27
C ASN A 144 -8.20 1.35 14.72
N ARG A 145 -7.60 1.68 15.88
CA ARG A 145 -7.61 3.06 16.42
C ARG A 145 -6.87 4.06 15.53
N THR A 146 -5.70 3.67 15.03
CA THR A 146 -4.88 4.55 14.21
C THR A 146 -5.43 4.76 12.80
N PRO A 147 -5.91 3.75 12.05
CA PRO A 147 -6.56 3.99 10.77
C PRO A 147 -7.84 4.83 10.89
N ILE A 148 -8.61 4.68 11.96
CA ILE A 148 -9.79 5.54 12.22
C ILE A 148 -9.33 6.97 12.50
N ALA A 149 -8.32 7.18 13.36
CA ALA A 149 -7.78 8.51 13.64
C ALA A 149 -7.20 9.18 12.38
N ALA A 150 -6.62 8.41 11.47
CA ALA A 150 -6.05 8.91 10.22
C ALA A 150 -7.09 9.55 9.28
N LEU A 151 -8.38 9.19 9.40
CA LEU A 151 -9.47 9.78 8.60
C LEU A 151 -9.57 11.31 8.77
N HIS A 152 -9.30 11.80 9.97
CA HIS A 152 -9.33 13.24 10.26
C HIS A 152 -8.32 14.08 9.46
N TYR A 153 -7.35 13.42 8.83
CA TYR A 153 -6.35 14.06 7.97
C TYR A 153 -6.74 14.08 6.49
N GLY A 154 -7.95 13.62 6.14
CA GLY A 154 -8.45 13.62 4.75
C GLY A 154 -7.81 12.57 3.85
N ILE A 155 -7.39 11.45 4.40
CA ILE A 155 -6.86 10.32 3.62
C ILE A 155 -7.95 9.69 2.75
N SER A 156 -7.55 9.14 1.60
CA SER A 156 -8.46 8.46 0.68
C SER A 156 -8.29 6.94 0.68
N TYR A 157 -7.24 6.42 1.29
CA TYR A 157 -6.89 5.00 1.29
C TYR A 157 -6.33 4.58 2.64
N ILE A 158 -6.73 3.39 3.08
CA ILE A 158 -6.14 2.68 4.23
C ILE A 158 -5.64 1.33 3.71
N GLU A 159 -4.40 1.01 4.04
CA GLU A 159 -3.80 -0.31 3.82
C GLU A 159 -3.54 -0.94 5.18
N LYS A 160 -3.86 -2.22 5.33
CA LYS A 160 -3.61 -2.96 6.57
C LYS A 160 -3.39 -4.45 6.29
N HIS A 161 -2.50 -5.07 7.05
CA HIS A 161 -2.30 -6.51 7.01
C HIS A 161 -3.58 -7.26 7.41
N PHE A 162 -3.86 -8.37 6.73
CA PHE A 162 -5.02 -9.22 6.99
C PHE A 162 -4.60 -10.68 7.17
N THR A 163 -5.26 -11.39 8.07
CA THR A 163 -5.05 -12.82 8.29
C THR A 163 -6.35 -13.57 8.56
N LEU A 164 -6.35 -14.86 8.30
CA LEU A 164 -7.44 -15.76 8.72
C LEU A 164 -7.33 -16.14 10.19
N ASP A 165 -6.09 -16.25 10.71
CA ASP A 165 -5.80 -16.57 12.12
C ASP A 165 -4.46 -15.95 12.52
N LYS A 166 -4.44 -15.18 13.63
CA LYS A 166 -3.24 -14.55 14.19
C LYS A 166 -2.19 -15.54 14.68
N ASN A 167 -2.57 -16.80 14.90
CA ASN A 167 -1.68 -17.88 15.35
C ASN A 167 -1.02 -18.64 14.19
N MET A 168 -1.32 -18.30 12.94
CA MET A 168 -0.66 -18.93 11.79
C MET A 168 0.84 -18.69 11.83
N ARG A 169 1.61 -19.63 11.25
CA ARG A 169 3.05 -19.50 11.14
C ARG A 169 3.40 -18.44 10.09
N GLY A 170 4.12 -17.41 10.51
CA GLY A 170 4.60 -16.32 9.65
C GLY A 170 4.88 -15.06 10.47
N PRO A 171 5.65 -14.11 9.95
CA PRO A 171 6.09 -12.94 10.70
C PRO A 171 4.94 -11.95 10.98
N ASP A 172 3.93 -11.87 10.11
CA ASP A 172 2.95 -10.77 10.11
C ASP A 172 1.57 -11.15 10.66
N HIS A 173 1.27 -12.46 10.86
CA HIS A 173 -0.06 -12.90 11.29
C HIS A 173 -0.48 -12.34 12.64
N PHE A 174 0.42 -12.24 13.59
CA PHE A 174 0.14 -11.74 14.94
C PHE A 174 -0.44 -10.32 14.94
N GLN A 175 0.09 -9.45 14.12
CA GLN A 175 -0.32 -8.03 14.02
C GLN A 175 -1.43 -7.78 13.00
N SER A 176 -1.69 -8.73 12.12
CA SER A 176 -2.68 -8.62 11.05
C SER A 176 -4.10 -8.59 11.60
N MET A 177 -4.99 -7.85 10.95
CA MET A 177 -6.41 -7.86 11.31
C MET A 177 -7.08 -9.16 10.87
N THR A 178 -8.00 -9.63 11.68
CA THR A 178 -8.90 -10.74 11.36
C THR A 178 -10.10 -10.26 10.55
N LYS A 179 -10.91 -11.22 10.07
CA LYS A 179 -12.16 -10.92 9.35
C LYS A 179 -13.13 -10.04 10.17
N ASP A 180 -13.22 -10.26 11.47
CA ASP A 180 -14.17 -9.51 12.30
C ASP A 180 -13.64 -8.10 12.60
N GLU A 181 -12.34 -7.94 12.85
CA GLU A 181 -11.68 -6.64 12.97
C GLU A 181 -11.78 -5.83 11.66
N LEU A 182 -11.70 -6.47 10.48
CA LEU A 182 -11.92 -5.81 9.19
C LEU A 182 -13.36 -5.32 9.03
N LYS A 183 -14.36 -6.13 9.42
CA LYS A 183 -15.78 -5.72 9.38
C LYS A 183 -16.04 -4.52 10.29
N GLU A 184 -15.45 -4.51 11.48
CA GLU A 184 -15.53 -3.39 12.42
C GLU A 184 -14.92 -2.13 11.79
N LEU A 185 -13.72 -2.23 11.23
CA LEU A 185 -13.09 -1.10 10.54
C LEU A 185 -13.98 -0.56 9.41
N ILE A 186 -14.52 -1.41 8.55
CA ILE A 186 -15.40 -0.99 7.45
C ILE A 186 -16.63 -0.25 8.01
N ARG A 187 -17.26 -0.76 9.07
CA ARG A 187 -18.42 -0.11 9.71
C ARG A 187 -18.07 1.27 10.24
N GLU A 188 -16.92 1.42 10.91
CA GLU A 188 -16.47 2.72 11.40
C GLU A 188 -16.18 3.71 10.24
N LEU A 189 -15.58 3.22 9.15
CA LEU A 189 -15.35 4.03 7.95
C LEU A 189 -16.66 4.52 7.30
N GLU A 190 -17.70 3.70 7.28
CA GLU A 190 -19.02 4.07 6.77
C GLU A 190 -19.66 5.18 7.61
N ILE A 191 -19.55 5.09 8.94
CA ILE A 191 -20.05 6.12 9.87
C ILE A 191 -19.33 7.46 9.68
N HIS A 192 -18.03 7.43 9.47
CA HIS A 192 -17.23 8.66 9.29
C HIS A 192 -17.41 9.32 7.91
N ASN A 193 -17.94 8.61 6.91
CA ASN A 193 -18.22 9.13 5.57
C ASN A 193 -19.64 9.70 5.41
N THR A 194 -20.46 9.65 6.45
CA THR A 194 -21.81 10.23 6.51
C THR A 194 -21.78 11.61 7.18
#